data_e74409c26546d2d53ff5b899d29c0115
#
_entry.id   e74409c26546d2d53ff5b899d29c0115
#
_cell.length_a   1.000
_cell.length_b   1.000
_cell.length_c   1.000
_cell.angle_alpha   90.00
_cell.angle_beta   90.00
_cell.angle_gamma   90.00
#
_symmetry.space_group_name_H-M   'P 1'
#
loop_
_entity.id
_entity.type
_entity.pdbx_description
1 polymer ?
#
loop_
_entity_poly.entity_id
_entity_poly.type
_entity_poly.pdbx_seq_one_letter_code
_entity_poly.pdbx_strand_id
1 'polypeptide(L)'
;LYNDIILNMNSKYLEKEKVVLKPENIPEAYNIKDLPTIMKDLNDLVGLEKIKEQVNDLVALLKFNKKTNIDIKDFNFHMCFVGNPGTGKTTVARIITEILYNLGYIKQNKLTEVTAKDLIAGYVGQTSPKTFNVVNSALGGVLFIDEAYSITTGANRVAEFGSECIATLLKLMEDYRDKLIVIFAGYNEEMKRFLDSNPGLTSRIGYTREFKDYSIEELLQIFLNLVHRNNMDITNEALEKVKNIIEKSSKSSNFGNGRYIRNIFQKILIEHSKNIEKYNLDENIFFTDDILLIDKDDINYEKLIFEGKDSKKIGF
;
A
#
# COMPACT_ATOMS: atom_id res chain seq x y z
N LEU A 1 -13.99 -24.96 -5.49
CA LEU A 1 -13.78 -23.64 -6.13
C LEU A 1 -14.12 -23.70 -7.62
N TYR A 2 -13.59 -24.68 -8.37
CA TYR A 2 -13.87 -24.85 -9.80
C TYR A 2 -15.36 -25.16 -10.06
N ASN A 3 -15.96 -25.97 -9.20
CA ASN A 3 -17.39 -26.30 -9.26
C ASN A 3 -18.30 -25.15 -8.84
N ASP A 4 -17.84 -24.26 -7.94
CA ASP A 4 -18.61 -23.10 -7.47
C ASP A 4 -18.68 -21.99 -8.53
N ILE A 5 -17.66 -21.87 -9.37
CA ILE A 5 -17.66 -20.92 -10.51
C ILE A 5 -18.64 -21.37 -11.58
N ILE A 6 -18.72 -22.67 -11.84
CA ILE A 6 -19.66 -23.25 -12.82
C ILE A 6 -21.12 -23.14 -12.35
N LEU A 7 -21.38 -23.29 -11.05
CA LEU A 7 -22.74 -23.18 -10.48
C LEU A 7 -23.28 -21.75 -10.46
N ASN A 8 -22.44 -20.73 -10.48
CA ASN A 8 -22.84 -19.32 -10.51
C ASN A 8 -22.97 -18.73 -11.94
N MET A 9 -22.60 -19.46 -12.95
CA MET A 9 -22.88 -19.07 -14.33
C MET A 9 -24.32 -19.49 -14.67
N ASN A 10 -25.17 -18.49 -14.93
CA ASN A 10 -26.60 -18.67 -15.25
C ASN A 10 -26.80 -19.83 -16.25
N SER A 11 -27.56 -20.84 -15.89
CA SER A 11 -27.82 -22.09 -16.64
C SER A 11 -28.23 -21.87 -18.10
N LYS A 12 -28.72 -20.71 -18.45
CA LYS A 12 -29.14 -20.30 -19.81
C LYS A 12 -27.97 -20.16 -20.81
N TYR A 13 -26.72 -20.06 -20.36
CA TYR A 13 -25.51 -19.93 -21.20
C TYR A 13 -24.76 -21.24 -21.38
N LEU A 14 -25.10 -22.29 -20.61
CA LEU A 14 -24.39 -23.57 -20.64
C LEU A 14 -24.82 -24.52 -21.77
N GLU A 15 -25.91 -24.21 -22.47
CA GLU A 15 -26.44 -25.15 -23.48
C GLU A 15 -25.85 -24.99 -24.90
N LYS A 16 -25.00 -23.96 -25.17
CA LYS A 16 -24.59 -23.71 -26.57
C LYS A 16 -23.11 -23.81 -26.91
N GLU A 17 -22.19 -23.71 -25.97
CA GLU A 17 -20.75 -23.95 -26.27
C GLU A 17 -20.00 -24.38 -25.00
N LYS A 18 -19.26 -25.47 -25.07
CA LYS A 18 -18.26 -25.82 -24.05
C LYS A 18 -17.11 -24.83 -24.19
N VAL A 19 -17.13 -23.74 -23.43
CA VAL A 19 -16.01 -22.82 -23.33
C VAL A 19 -14.91 -23.51 -22.52
N VAL A 20 -13.90 -24.00 -23.20
CA VAL A 20 -12.68 -24.46 -22.54
C VAL A 20 -11.90 -23.20 -22.15
N LEU A 21 -11.96 -22.86 -20.86
CA LEU A 21 -11.12 -21.79 -20.30
C LEU A 21 -9.66 -22.24 -20.37
N LYS A 22 -8.90 -21.66 -21.27
CA LYS A 22 -7.46 -21.83 -21.29
C LYS A 22 -6.83 -20.94 -20.21
N PRO A 23 -5.66 -21.33 -19.63
CA PRO A 23 -4.98 -20.53 -18.61
C PRO A 23 -4.79 -19.05 -18.97
N GLU A 24 -4.55 -18.76 -20.25
CA GLU A 24 -4.41 -17.40 -20.80
C GLU A 24 -5.71 -16.57 -20.78
N ASN A 25 -6.88 -17.21 -20.63
CA ASN A 25 -8.19 -16.55 -20.60
C ASN A 25 -8.70 -16.30 -19.17
N ILE A 26 -7.90 -16.64 -18.14
CA ILE A 26 -8.22 -16.36 -16.74
C ILE A 26 -7.74 -14.94 -16.46
N PRO A 27 -8.62 -13.99 -16.08
CA PRO A 27 -8.17 -12.66 -15.70
C PRO A 27 -7.14 -12.75 -14.56
N GLU A 28 -6.13 -11.87 -14.56
CA GLU A 28 -5.07 -11.80 -13.52
C GLU A 28 -5.61 -11.77 -12.08
N ALA A 29 -6.86 -11.34 -11.90
CA ALA A 29 -7.56 -11.37 -10.61
C ALA A 29 -7.69 -12.76 -9.97
N TYR A 30 -7.46 -13.85 -10.73
CA TYR A 30 -7.54 -15.22 -10.23
C TYR A 30 -6.19 -15.87 -9.89
N ASN A 31 -5.09 -15.14 -10.03
CA ASN A 31 -3.78 -15.64 -9.59
C ASN A 31 -3.64 -15.49 -8.07
N ILE A 32 -4.40 -16.33 -7.35
CA ILE A 32 -4.41 -16.33 -5.87
C ILE A 32 -3.12 -17.00 -5.42
N LYS A 33 -2.22 -16.21 -4.83
CA LYS A 33 -1.01 -16.73 -4.21
C LYS A 33 -1.36 -17.63 -3.03
N ASP A 34 -0.60 -18.69 -2.83
CA ASP A 34 -0.68 -19.48 -1.61
C ASP A 34 -0.04 -18.75 -0.42
N LEU A 35 -0.38 -19.16 0.79
CA LEU A 35 0.12 -18.52 1.99
C LEU A 35 1.66 -18.51 2.11
N PRO A 36 2.41 -19.58 1.76
CA PRO A 36 3.87 -19.54 1.74
C PRO A 36 4.43 -18.46 0.82
N THR A 37 3.88 -18.27 -0.37
CA THR A 37 4.29 -17.23 -1.32
C THR A 37 4.00 -15.84 -0.77
N ILE A 38 2.82 -15.62 -0.15
CA ILE A 38 2.47 -14.35 0.47
C ILE A 38 3.42 -14.03 1.64
N MET A 39 3.75 -15.03 2.46
CA MET A 39 4.70 -14.85 3.56
C MET A 39 6.12 -14.59 3.08
N LYS A 40 6.52 -15.16 1.94
CA LYS A 40 7.78 -14.84 1.28
C LYS A 40 7.77 -13.37 0.83
N ASP A 41 6.72 -12.90 0.15
CA ASP A 41 6.60 -11.51 -0.28
C ASP A 41 6.70 -10.53 0.91
N LEU A 42 6.14 -10.89 2.08
CA LEU A 42 6.29 -10.12 3.31
C LEU A 42 7.76 -10.09 3.78
N ASN A 43 8.42 -11.24 3.80
CA ASN A 43 9.80 -11.36 4.28
C ASN A 43 10.79 -10.68 3.34
N ASP A 44 10.52 -10.64 2.05
CA ASP A 44 11.33 -9.98 1.02
C ASP A 44 11.24 -8.44 1.07
N LEU A 45 10.30 -7.88 1.87
CA LEU A 45 10.29 -6.44 2.12
C LEU A 45 11.55 -6.04 2.90
N VAL A 46 12.16 -4.94 2.48
CA VAL A 46 13.33 -4.39 3.20
C VAL A 46 12.88 -3.80 4.54
N GLY A 47 13.64 -4.09 5.60
CA GLY A 47 13.33 -3.62 6.95
C GLY A 47 11.99 -4.12 7.48
N LEU A 48 11.28 -3.26 8.24
CA LEU A 48 9.96 -3.52 8.78
C LEU A 48 9.89 -4.72 9.75
N GLU A 49 10.97 -5.05 10.44
CA GLU A 49 11.10 -6.27 11.25
C GLU A 49 9.96 -6.40 12.29
N LYS A 50 9.66 -5.30 13.00
CA LYS A 50 8.56 -5.29 13.98
C LYS A 50 7.19 -5.52 13.30
N ILE A 51 6.99 -5.02 12.09
CA ILE A 51 5.75 -5.24 11.33
C ILE A 51 5.65 -6.69 10.87
N LYS A 52 6.75 -7.27 10.37
CA LYS A 52 6.83 -8.68 9.98
C LYS A 52 6.51 -9.60 11.15
N GLU A 53 7.10 -9.35 12.32
CA GLU A 53 6.80 -10.07 13.56
C GLU A 53 5.31 -9.99 13.90
N GLN A 54 4.74 -8.80 13.94
CA GLN A 54 3.32 -8.60 14.25
C GLN A 54 2.37 -9.25 13.22
N VAL A 55 2.77 -9.34 11.95
CA VAL A 55 1.99 -10.06 10.92
C VAL A 55 2.11 -11.56 11.10
N ASN A 56 3.30 -12.07 11.47
CA ASN A 56 3.49 -13.48 11.82
C ASN A 56 2.63 -13.89 13.01
N ASP A 57 2.54 -13.07 14.07
CA ASP A 57 1.67 -13.29 15.22
C ASP A 57 0.20 -13.36 14.80
N LEU A 58 -0.23 -12.44 13.94
CA LEU A 58 -1.58 -12.47 13.37
C LEU A 58 -1.83 -13.78 12.62
N VAL A 59 -0.93 -14.20 11.76
CA VAL A 59 -1.05 -15.46 11.00
C VAL A 59 -1.12 -16.66 11.94
N ALA A 60 -0.31 -16.68 13.01
CA ALA A 60 -0.31 -17.75 14.01
C ALA A 60 -1.67 -17.81 14.74
N LEU A 61 -2.21 -16.66 15.17
CA LEU A 61 -3.53 -16.55 15.79
C LEU A 61 -4.64 -17.08 14.86
N LEU A 62 -4.64 -16.64 13.59
CA LEU A 62 -5.65 -17.01 12.62
C LEU A 62 -5.59 -18.52 12.29
N LYS A 63 -4.39 -19.09 12.16
CA LYS A 63 -4.19 -20.53 11.98
C LYS A 63 -4.64 -21.35 13.20
N PHE A 64 -4.35 -20.87 14.41
CA PHE A 64 -4.78 -21.50 15.65
C PHE A 64 -6.31 -21.53 15.75
N ASN A 65 -6.97 -20.40 15.50
CA ASN A 65 -8.42 -20.34 15.47
C ASN A 65 -9.02 -21.33 14.47
N LYS A 66 -8.49 -21.40 13.25
CA LYS A 66 -8.98 -22.33 12.22
C LYS A 66 -8.86 -23.82 12.63
N LYS A 67 -7.84 -24.16 13.45
CA LYS A 67 -7.64 -25.53 13.95
C LYS A 67 -8.52 -25.87 15.14
N THR A 68 -8.79 -24.91 16.00
CA THR A 68 -9.45 -25.13 17.28
C THR A 68 -10.93 -24.80 17.26
N ASN A 69 -11.42 -24.10 16.20
CA ASN A 69 -12.77 -23.55 16.10
C ASN A 69 -13.15 -22.65 17.32
N ILE A 70 -12.14 -22.05 17.97
CA ILE A 70 -12.39 -21.05 19.01
C ILE A 70 -13.09 -19.87 18.35
N ASP A 71 -14.20 -19.41 18.96
CA ASP A 71 -14.91 -18.25 18.43
C ASP A 71 -14.08 -16.98 18.65
N ILE A 72 -13.56 -16.41 17.56
CA ILE A 72 -12.82 -15.14 17.58
C ILE A 72 -13.66 -13.99 17.03
N LYS A 73 -15.00 -14.13 16.99
CA LYS A 73 -15.90 -13.05 16.54
C LYS A 73 -15.74 -11.77 17.37
N ASP A 74 -15.30 -11.90 18.61
CA ASP A 74 -15.00 -10.77 19.49
C ASP A 74 -13.63 -10.13 19.24
N PHE A 75 -12.76 -10.78 18.43
CA PHE A 75 -11.50 -10.19 18.04
C PHE A 75 -11.72 -9.05 17.06
N ASN A 76 -11.13 -7.91 17.38
CA ASN A 76 -11.20 -6.74 16.53
C ASN A 76 -10.01 -6.72 15.57
N PHE A 77 -10.30 -6.93 14.28
CA PHE A 77 -9.26 -6.94 13.22
C PHE A 77 -9.09 -5.57 12.54
N HIS A 78 -9.81 -4.54 12.98
CA HIS A 78 -9.54 -3.19 12.47
C HIS A 78 -8.19 -2.70 12.97
N MET A 79 -7.45 -1.99 12.11
CA MET A 79 -6.07 -1.60 12.34
C MET A 79 -5.84 -0.12 12.13
N CYS A 80 -4.82 0.41 12.78
CA CYS A 80 -4.28 1.74 12.53
C CYS A 80 -2.81 1.63 12.12
N PHE A 81 -2.45 2.18 10.97
CA PHE A 81 -1.08 2.22 10.44
C PHE A 81 -0.55 3.63 10.54
N VAL A 82 0.48 3.83 11.35
CA VAL A 82 1.07 5.15 11.59
C VAL A 82 2.50 5.21 11.08
N GLY A 83 2.91 6.33 10.52
CA GLY A 83 4.27 6.54 10.02
C GLY A 83 4.33 7.49 8.82
N ASN A 84 5.54 7.91 8.46
CA ASN A 84 5.81 8.85 7.39
C ASN A 84 5.46 8.30 6.00
N PRO A 85 5.42 9.15 4.95
CA PRO A 85 5.13 8.72 3.58
C PRO A 85 6.19 7.74 3.07
N GLY A 86 5.77 6.76 2.27
CA GLY A 86 6.69 5.84 1.61
C GLY A 86 7.32 4.78 2.52
N THR A 87 6.85 4.60 3.75
CA THR A 87 7.33 3.60 4.72
C THR A 87 6.71 2.20 4.53
N GLY A 88 5.87 1.99 3.52
CA GLY A 88 5.33 0.67 3.18
C GLY A 88 3.93 0.35 3.71
N LYS A 89 3.19 1.31 4.31
CA LYS A 89 1.84 1.10 4.87
C LYS A 89 0.89 0.41 3.91
N THR A 90 0.70 0.94 2.72
CA THR A 90 -0.21 0.38 1.71
C THR A 90 0.27 -0.99 1.20
N THR A 91 1.58 -1.19 1.06
CA THR A 91 2.16 -2.47 0.65
C THR A 91 1.84 -3.57 1.66
N VAL A 92 2.04 -3.29 2.94
CA VAL A 92 1.71 -4.24 4.02
C VAL A 92 0.20 -4.46 4.12
N ALA A 93 -0.63 -3.42 3.92
CA ALA A 93 -2.09 -3.58 3.91
C ALA A 93 -2.56 -4.56 2.81
N ARG A 94 -1.94 -4.52 1.62
CA ARG A 94 -2.21 -5.48 0.53
C ARG A 94 -1.82 -6.90 0.93
N ILE A 95 -0.64 -7.10 1.51
CA ILE A 95 -0.17 -8.42 1.98
C ILE A 95 -1.09 -8.96 3.08
N ILE A 96 -1.50 -8.14 4.04
CA ILE A 96 -2.46 -8.54 5.09
C ILE A 96 -3.80 -8.94 4.47
N THR A 97 -4.27 -8.20 3.45
CA THR A 97 -5.50 -8.55 2.73
C THR A 97 -5.39 -9.93 2.06
N GLU A 98 -4.28 -10.20 1.39
CA GLU A 98 -4.01 -11.52 0.78
C GLU A 98 -3.95 -12.64 1.84
N ILE A 99 -3.33 -12.39 3.00
CA ILE A 99 -3.27 -13.33 4.14
C ILE A 99 -4.67 -13.63 4.68
N LEU A 100 -5.46 -12.60 4.96
CA LEU A 100 -6.82 -12.73 5.49
C LEU A 100 -7.73 -13.51 4.54
N TYR A 101 -7.61 -13.24 3.24
CA TYR A 101 -8.34 -13.95 2.20
C TYR A 101 -7.92 -15.43 2.12
N ASN A 102 -6.62 -15.71 2.07
CA ASN A 102 -6.07 -17.07 2.00
C ASN A 102 -6.47 -17.92 3.21
N LEU A 103 -6.55 -17.29 4.39
CA LEU A 103 -6.99 -17.95 5.62
C LEU A 103 -8.52 -18.00 5.78
N GLY A 104 -9.29 -17.39 4.85
CA GLY A 104 -10.75 -17.45 4.83
C GLY A 104 -11.46 -16.50 5.78
N TYR A 105 -10.77 -15.46 6.28
CA TYR A 105 -11.35 -14.43 7.17
C TYR A 105 -12.07 -13.33 6.42
N ILE A 106 -11.75 -13.12 5.14
CA ILE A 106 -12.49 -12.26 4.22
C ILE A 106 -12.86 -13.05 2.97
N LYS A 107 -13.94 -12.64 2.31
CA LYS A 107 -14.51 -13.37 1.16
C LYS A 107 -13.91 -12.97 -0.18
N GLN A 108 -13.29 -11.79 -0.24
CA GLN A 108 -12.73 -11.22 -1.46
C GLN A 108 -11.29 -10.78 -1.20
N ASN A 109 -10.36 -11.14 -2.08
CA ASN A 109 -9.00 -10.59 -2.08
C ASN A 109 -9.03 -9.17 -2.64
N LYS A 110 -9.66 -8.24 -1.91
CA LYS A 110 -9.89 -6.88 -2.34
C LYS A 110 -9.47 -5.88 -1.26
N LEU A 111 -8.54 -5.00 -1.60
CA LEU A 111 -8.22 -3.80 -0.83
C LEU A 111 -8.88 -2.60 -1.52
N THR A 112 -9.86 -1.99 -0.87
CA THR A 112 -10.48 -0.75 -1.35
C THR A 112 -9.76 0.43 -0.72
N GLU A 113 -8.95 1.14 -1.51
CA GLU A 113 -8.16 2.29 -1.06
C GLU A 113 -8.95 3.57 -1.28
N VAL A 114 -9.09 4.37 -0.22
CA VAL A 114 -9.83 5.65 -0.23
C VAL A 114 -9.12 6.69 0.63
N THR A 115 -9.52 7.95 0.44
CA THR A 115 -9.11 9.09 1.25
C THR A 115 -10.34 9.76 1.88
N ALA A 116 -10.15 10.75 2.74
CA ALA A 116 -11.27 11.52 3.32
C ALA A 116 -12.21 12.12 2.26
N LYS A 117 -11.69 12.51 1.09
CA LYS A 117 -12.48 13.09 -0.01
C LYS A 117 -13.48 12.11 -0.60
N ASP A 118 -13.18 10.82 -0.54
CA ASP A 118 -14.05 9.77 -1.05
C ASP A 118 -15.20 9.47 -0.10
N LEU A 119 -15.03 9.77 1.19
CA LEU A 119 -15.98 9.52 2.27
C LEU A 119 -16.89 10.72 2.56
N ILE A 120 -16.33 11.93 2.53
CA ILE A 120 -17.03 13.17 2.92
C ILE A 120 -17.66 13.80 1.69
N ALA A 121 -18.90 14.30 1.83
CA ALA A 121 -19.58 15.08 0.81
C ALA A 121 -19.46 16.59 1.07
N GLY A 122 -19.77 17.39 0.04
CA GLY A 122 -19.74 18.85 0.13
C GLY A 122 -21.02 19.52 0.64
N TYR A 123 -22.11 18.75 0.85
CA TYR A 123 -23.42 19.26 1.24
C TYR A 123 -23.98 18.51 2.44
N VAL A 124 -24.81 19.21 3.23
CA VAL A 124 -25.48 18.67 4.41
C VAL A 124 -26.32 17.45 4.05
N GLY A 125 -26.23 16.39 4.88
CA GLY A 125 -27.01 15.16 4.72
C GLY A 125 -26.50 14.20 3.63
N GLN A 126 -25.42 14.50 2.94
CA GLN A 126 -24.87 13.66 1.87
C GLN A 126 -23.66 12.83 2.31
N THR A 127 -23.04 13.14 3.44
CA THR A 127 -21.84 12.44 3.93
C THR A 127 -22.17 11.00 4.35
N SER A 128 -23.20 10.78 5.15
CA SER A 128 -23.61 9.43 5.56
C SER A 128 -23.91 8.50 4.37
N PRO A 129 -24.73 8.87 3.38
CA PRO A 129 -24.94 8.04 2.20
C PRO A 129 -23.66 7.76 1.41
N LYS A 130 -22.78 8.76 1.25
CA LYS A 130 -21.53 8.60 0.53
C LYS A 130 -20.59 7.64 1.27
N THR A 131 -20.41 7.84 2.58
CA THR A 131 -19.64 6.92 3.44
C THR A 131 -20.20 5.50 3.38
N PHE A 132 -21.52 5.34 3.48
CA PHE A 132 -22.18 4.04 3.37
C PHE A 132 -21.87 3.34 2.04
N ASN A 133 -21.95 4.05 0.92
CA ASN A 133 -21.68 3.48 -0.41
C ASN A 133 -20.22 3.01 -0.53
N VAL A 134 -19.26 3.78 -0.03
CA VAL A 134 -17.85 3.40 -0.01
C VAL A 134 -17.64 2.15 0.83
N VAL A 135 -18.14 2.13 2.06
CA VAL A 135 -18.06 0.96 2.95
C VAL A 135 -18.68 -0.26 2.30
N ASN A 136 -19.87 -0.10 1.71
CA ASN A 136 -20.60 -1.20 1.05
C ASN A 136 -19.80 -1.78 -0.14
N SER A 137 -19.05 -0.94 -0.86
CA SER A 137 -18.16 -1.38 -1.94
C SER A 137 -16.96 -2.20 -1.47
N ALA A 138 -16.59 -2.09 -0.19
CA ALA A 138 -15.48 -2.80 0.42
C ALA A 138 -15.91 -4.06 1.20
N LEU A 139 -17.23 -4.32 1.30
CA LEU A 139 -17.72 -5.48 2.03
C LEU A 139 -17.16 -6.80 1.48
N GLY A 140 -16.80 -7.67 2.38
CA GLY A 140 -16.14 -8.94 2.07
C GLY A 140 -14.63 -8.84 1.90
N GLY A 141 -14.06 -7.64 1.95
CA GLY A 141 -12.64 -7.34 1.82
C GLY A 141 -12.12 -6.41 2.91
N VAL A 142 -11.14 -5.59 2.55
CA VAL A 142 -10.50 -4.60 3.42
C VAL A 142 -10.74 -3.20 2.87
N LEU A 143 -11.14 -2.27 3.74
CA LEU A 143 -11.21 -0.83 3.45
C LEU A 143 -9.96 -0.17 4.02
N PHE A 144 -9.12 0.41 3.17
CA PHE A 144 -7.93 1.16 3.56
C PHE A 144 -8.19 2.65 3.38
N ILE A 145 -8.17 3.40 4.48
CA ILE A 145 -8.40 4.84 4.50
C ILE A 145 -7.07 5.53 4.71
N ASP A 146 -6.49 6.06 3.63
CA ASP A 146 -5.22 6.80 3.70
C ASP A 146 -5.46 8.23 4.15
N GLU A 147 -4.47 8.78 4.88
CA GLU A 147 -4.58 10.11 5.52
C GLU A 147 -5.89 10.30 6.29
N ALA A 148 -6.30 9.27 7.06
CA ALA A 148 -7.59 9.23 7.74
C ALA A 148 -7.84 10.42 8.67
N TYR A 149 -6.79 11.03 9.23
CA TYR A 149 -6.87 12.26 10.02
C TYR A 149 -7.52 13.41 9.25
N SER A 150 -7.46 13.40 7.91
CA SER A 150 -8.10 14.43 7.07
C SER A 150 -9.63 14.44 7.20
N ILE A 151 -10.23 13.39 7.76
CA ILE A 151 -11.66 13.35 8.09
C ILE A 151 -12.00 14.38 9.17
N THR A 152 -11.10 14.61 10.13
CA THR A 152 -11.32 15.52 11.26
C THR A 152 -10.67 16.89 11.09
N THR A 153 -9.78 17.05 10.08
CA THR A 153 -9.08 18.31 9.85
C THR A 153 -9.87 19.19 8.90
N GLY A 154 -10.33 20.34 9.37
CA GLY A 154 -11.06 21.32 8.57
C GLY A 154 -11.74 22.39 9.42
N ALA A 155 -12.11 23.54 8.83
CA ALA A 155 -12.82 24.60 9.54
C ALA A 155 -14.33 24.30 9.62
N ASN A 156 -14.92 24.54 10.76
CA ASN A 156 -16.36 24.49 11.11
C ASN A 156 -17.23 23.46 10.34
N ARG A 157 -17.68 23.73 9.12
CA ARG A 157 -18.56 22.83 8.35
C ARG A 157 -17.91 21.52 7.96
N VAL A 158 -16.61 21.54 7.67
CA VAL A 158 -15.85 20.32 7.34
C VAL A 158 -15.72 19.41 8.57
N ALA A 159 -15.61 19.99 9.76
CA ALA A 159 -15.59 19.25 11.03
C ALA A 159 -16.94 18.56 11.32
N GLU A 160 -18.08 19.22 11.00
CA GLU A 160 -19.41 18.60 11.14
C GLU A 160 -19.58 17.40 10.20
N PHE A 161 -19.19 17.55 8.93
CA PHE A 161 -19.22 16.45 7.95
C PHE A 161 -18.27 15.31 8.33
N GLY A 162 -17.10 15.65 8.91
CA GLY A 162 -16.16 14.67 9.44
C GLY A 162 -16.74 13.86 10.60
N SER A 163 -17.44 14.52 11.53
CA SER A 163 -18.12 13.85 12.65
C SER A 163 -19.24 12.92 12.16
N GLU A 164 -20.02 13.34 11.16
CA GLU A 164 -21.04 12.50 10.51
C GLU A 164 -20.41 11.27 9.83
N CYS A 165 -19.27 11.47 9.14
CA CYS A 165 -18.52 10.38 8.53
C CYS A 165 -18.04 9.36 9.59
N ILE A 166 -17.41 9.83 10.67
CA ILE A 166 -16.92 8.96 11.76
C ILE A 166 -18.08 8.19 12.40
N ALA A 167 -19.17 8.85 12.72
CA ALA A 167 -20.33 8.20 13.31
C ALA A 167 -20.88 7.08 12.40
N THR A 168 -20.95 7.34 11.10
CA THR A 168 -21.37 6.38 10.08
C THR A 168 -20.38 5.21 9.99
N LEU A 169 -19.07 5.49 9.92
CA LEU A 169 -18.02 4.46 9.88
C LEU A 169 -18.08 3.56 11.10
N LEU A 170 -18.16 4.13 12.31
CA LEU A 170 -18.21 3.38 13.56
C LEU A 170 -19.42 2.44 13.62
N LYS A 171 -20.58 2.92 13.17
CA LYS A 171 -21.78 2.09 13.07
C LYS A 171 -21.56 0.93 12.10
N LEU A 172 -21.07 1.21 10.89
CA LEU A 172 -20.87 0.20 9.86
C LEU A 172 -19.76 -0.80 10.22
N MET A 173 -18.71 -0.38 10.92
CA MET A 173 -17.68 -1.27 11.47
C MET A 173 -18.27 -2.27 12.48
N GLU A 174 -19.27 -1.85 13.28
CA GLU A 174 -19.97 -2.74 14.19
C GLU A 174 -20.96 -3.65 13.44
N ASP A 175 -21.81 -3.09 12.57
CA ASP A 175 -22.83 -3.82 11.84
C ASP A 175 -22.24 -4.88 10.89
N TYR A 176 -21.02 -4.66 10.39
CA TYR A 176 -20.31 -5.52 9.41
C TYR A 176 -19.00 -6.09 9.94
N ARG A 177 -18.82 -6.22 11.25
CA ARG A 177 -17.58 -6.68 11.89
C ARG A 177 -17.06 -8.03 11.39
N ASP A 178 -17.97 -8.89 10.91
CA ASP A 178 -17.68 -10.21 10.33
C ASP A 178 -17.43 -10.19 8.81
N LYS A 179 -17.59 -9.03 8.16
CA LYS A 179 -17.55 -8.86 6.70
C LYS A 179 -16.65 -7.75 6.21
N LEU A 180 -16.13 -6.93 7.12
CA LEU A 180 -15.35 -5.75 6.80
C LEU A 180 -14.19 -5.61 7.78
N ILE A 181 -13.01 -5.40 7.25
CA ILE A 181 -11.85 -4.95 8.03
C ILE A 181 -11.50 -3.55 7.56
N VAL A 182 -11.30 -2.62 8.50
CA VAL A 182 -10.91 -1.25 8.19
C VAL A 182 -9.48 -1.02 8.68
N ILE A 183 -8.65 -0.46 7.81
CA ILE A 183 -7.30 -0.01 8.13
C ILE A 183 -7.25 1.50 7.94
N PHE A 184 -7.07 2.23 9.04
CA PHE A 184 -6.81 3.65 9.01
C PHE A 184 -5.31 3.90 8.89
N ALA A 185 -4.88 4.80 8.02
CA ALA A 185 -3.46 5.10 7.83
C ALA A 185 -3.21 6.63 7.86
N GLY A 186 -2.02 7.02 8.35
CA GLY A 186 -1.61 8.42 8.36
C GLY A 186 -0.33 8.66 9.15
N TYR A 187 0.00 9.94 9.42
CA TYR A 187 1.16 10.34 10.22
C TYR A 187 0.91 10.14 11.71
N ASN A 188 1.97 9.90 12.48
CA ASN A 188 1.88 9.54 13.89
C ASN A 188 1.06 10.54 14.72
N GLU A 189 1.45 11.82 14.71
CA GLU A 189 0.81 12.84 15.52
C GLU A 189 -0.61 13.15 15.08
N GLU A 190 -0.86 13.20 13.78
CA GLU A 190 -2.17 13.43 13.21
C GLU A 190 -3.12 12.26 13.51
N MET A 191 -2.65 11.03 13.39
CA MET A 191 -3.45 9.84 13.69
C MET A 191 -3.75 9.74 15.19
N LYS A 192 -2.84 10.12 16.06
CA LYS A 192 -3.12 10.21 17.50
C LYS A 192 -4.29 11.16 17.77
N ARG A 193 -4.26 12.38 17.21
CA ARG A 193 -5.35 13.35 17.34
C ARG A 193 -6.66 12.83 16.74
N PHE A 194 -6.58 12.12 15.61
CA PHE A 194 -7.73 11.49 14.97
C PHE A 194 -8.37 10.44 15.87
N LEU A 195 -7.59 9.56 16.48
CA LEU A 195 -8.09 8.55 17.42
C LEU A 195 -8.67 9.16 18.67
N ASP A 196 -8.03 10.20 19.21
CA ASP A 196 -8.49 10.92 20.41
C ASP A 196 -9.76 11.74 20.15
N SER A 197 -10.09 12.04 18.88
CA SER A 197 -11.29 12.81 18.51
C SER A 197 -12.60 12.09 18.81
N ASN A 198 -12.57 10.74 18.89
CA ASN A 198 -13.76 9.95 19.18
C ASN A 198 -13.39 8.63 19.90
N PRO A 199 -13.84 8.43 21.16
CA PRO A 199 -13.56 7.20 21.90
C PRO A 199 -13.98 5.91 21.21
N GLY A 200 -14.99 5.99 20.31
CA GLY A 200 -15.45 4.87 19.52
C GLY A 200 -14.42 4.36 18.51
N LEU A 201 -13.52 5.24 18.02
CA LEU A 201 -12.40 4.82 17.17
C LEU A 201 -11.41 3.96 17.93
N THR A 202 -10.95 4.45 19.09
CA THR A 202 -9.96 3.75 19.93
C THR A 202 -10.48 2.39 20.40
N SER A 203 -11.78 2.29 20.76
CA SER A 203 -12.37 1.03 21.22
C SER A 203 -12.53 -0.02 20.11
N ARG A 204 -12.59 0.40 18.84
CA ARG A 204 -12.78 -0.50 17.68
C ARG A 204 -11.49 -0.78 16.90
N ILE A 205 -10.38 -0.18 17.25
CA ILE A 205 -9.08 -0.45 16.63
C ILE A 205 -8.30 -1.41 17.52
N GLY A 206 -8.17 -2.66 17.09
CA GLY A 206 -7.48 -3.70 17.87
C GLY A 206 -5.95 -3.61 17.79
N TYR A 207 -5.42 -3.07 16.70
CA TYR A 207 -3.98 -3.09 16.43
C TYR A 207 -3.50 -1.75 15.87
N THR A 208 -2.54 -1.13 16.55
CA THR A 208 -1.76 0.00 16.01
C THR A 208 -0.39 -0.50 15.58
N ARG A 209 0.01 -0.22 14.35
CA ARG A 209 1.28 -0.62 13.76
C ARG A 209 2.07 0.60 13.34
N GLU A 210 3.26 0.76 13.91
CA GLU A 210 4.15 1.88 13.63
C GLU A 210 5.15 1.50 12.54
N PHE A 211 5.12 2.24 11.44
CA PHE A 211 6.04 2.16 10.32
C PHE A 211 7.11 3.23 10.49
N LYS A 212 8.27 2.83 10.99
CA LYS A 212 9.41 3.72 11.16
C LYS A 212 10.01 4.11 9.81
N ASP A 213 10.73 5.23 9.78
CA ASP A 213 11.54 5.59 8.63
C ASP A 213 12.62 4.55 8.41
N TYR A 214 12.97 4.33 7.14
CA TYR A 214 14.05 3.43 6.77
C TYR A 214 15.42 4.03 7.10
N SER A 215 16.37 3.18 7.50
CA SER A 215 17.78 3.54 7.59
C SER A 215 18.37 3.81 6.20
N ILE A 216 19.55 4.41 6.16
CA ILE A 216 20.24 4.65 4.88
C ILE A 216 20.53 3.33 4.17
N GLU A 217 20.94 2.31 4.90
CA GLU A 217 21.22 0.96 4.39
C GLU A 217 19.95 0.32 3.80
N GLU A 218 18.83 0.44 4.50
CA GLU A 218 17.54 -0.06 4.01
C GLU A 218 17.10 0.69 2.75
N LEU A 219 17.27 2.00 2.68
CA LEU A 219 16.95 2.81 1.50
C LEU A 219 17.82 2.42 0.30
N LEU A 220 19.13 2.17 0.53
CA LEU A 220 20.03 1.65 -0.50
C LEU A 220 19.60 0.26 -0.97
N GLN A 221 19.21 -0.61 -0.05
CA GLN A 221 18.70 -1.94 -0.42
C GLN A 221 17.42 -1.85 -1.23
N ILE A 222 16.50 -0.93 -0.89
CA ILE A 222 15.30 -0.66 -1.71
C ILE A 222 15.70 -0.19 -3.11
N PHE A 223 16.71 0.68 -3.22
CA PHE A 223 17.22 1.15 -4.50
C PHE A 223 17.82 0.00 -5.32
N LEU A 224 18.70 -0.81 -4.76
CA LEU A 224 19.29 -1.98 -5.40
C LEU A 224 18.23 -2.98 -5.85
N ASN A 225 17.20 -3.22 -5.04
CA ASN A 225 16.08 -4.07 -5.42
C ASN A 225 15.31 -3.52 -6.65
N LEU A 226 15.23 -2.19 -6.82
CA LEU A 226 14.65 -1.59 -8.02
C LEU A 226 15.57 -1.78 -9.24
N VAL A 227 16.87 -1.61 -9.10
CA VAL A 227 17.86 -1.86 -10.16
C VAL A 227 17.74 -3.30 -10.65
N HIS A 228 17.87 -4.28 -9.75
CA HIS A 228 17.83 -5.71 -10.10
C HIS A 228 16.47 -6.16 -10.67
N ARG A 229 15.34 -5.62 -10.18
CA ARG A 229 14.00 -5.92 -10.73
C ARG A 229 13.82 -5.46 -12.17
N ASN A 230 14.61 -4.49 -12.61
CA ASN A 230 14.63 -4.01 -13.98
C ASN A 230 15.74 -4.70 -14.81
N ASN A 231 16.34 -5.78 -14.30
CA ASN A 231 17.46 -6.50 -14.90
C ASN A 231 18.65 -5.57 -15.23
N MET A 232 18.89 -4.58 -14.36
CA MET A 232 19.99 -3.63 -14.48
C MET A 232 21.02 -3.89 -13.39
N ASP A 233 22.26 -3.40 -13.63
CA ASP A 233 23.34 -3.34 -12.67
C ASP A 233 23.75 -1.89 -12.41
N ILE A 234 24.60 -1.67 -11.40
CA ILE A 234 25.10 -0.34 -11.04
C ILE A 234 26.59 -0.43 -10.63
N THR A 235 27.39 0.51 -11.09
CA THR A 235 28.81 0.59 -10.67
C THR A 235 28.93 1.03 -9.21
N ASN A 236 30.03 0.63 -8.55
CA ASN A 236 30.30 1.04 -7.16
C ASN A 236 30.38 2.57 -7.02
N GLU A 237 30.96 3.27 -8.01
CA GLU A 237 31.07 4.73 -8.00
C GLU A 237 29.70 5.40 -8.07
N ALA A 238 28.79 4.87 -8.90
CA ALA A 238 27.41 5.34 -9.00
C ALA A 238 26.64 5.08 -7.69
N LEU A 239 26.79 3.90 -7.10
CA LEU A 239 26.14 3.53 -5.85
C LEU A 239 26.57 4.44 -4.70
N GLU A 240 27.85 4.77 -4.58
CA GLU A 240 28.34 5.72 -3.57
C GLU A 240 27.76 7.13 -3.78
N LYS A 241 27.61 7.59 -5.01
CA LYS A 241 26.92 8.85 -5.29
C LYS A 241 25.45 8.81 -4.84
N VAL A 242 24.74 7.73 -5.13
CA VAL A 242 23.32 7.54 -4.69
C VAL A 242 23.25 7.55 -3.17
N LYS A 243 24.15 6.85 -2.48
CA LYS A 243 24.24 6.87 -1.00
C LYS A 243 24.37 8.27 -0.45
N ASN A 244 25.30 9.06 -0.96
CA ASN A 244 25.53 10.45 -0.54
C ASN A 244 24.28 11.33 -0.77
N ILE A 245 23.55 11.11 -1.85
CA ILE A 245 22.29 11.82 -2.14
C ILE A 245 21.21 11.44 -1.11
N ILE A 246 21.06 10.16 -0.81
CA ILE A 246 20.10 9.66 0.18
C ILE A 246 20.42 10.23 1.56
N GLU A 247 21.67 10.17 2.01
CA GLU A 247 22.13 10.69 3.31
C GLU A 247 21.84 12.19 3.49
N LYS A 248 22.00 12.98 2.44
CA LYS A 248 21.69 14.42 2.49
C LYS A 248 20.19 14.67 2.49
N SER A 249 19.47 13.98 1.65
CA SER A 249 18.02 14.16 1.48
C SER A 249 17.21 13.64 2.66
N SER A 250 17.68 12.57 3.33
CA SER A 250 17.00 11.98 4.51
C SER A 250 16.92 12.90 5.72
N LYS A 251 17.76 13.95 5.78
CA LYS A 251 17.76 14.97 6.84
C LYS A 251 16.59 15.96 6.72
N SER A 252 15.86 15.94 5.60
CA SER A 252 14.69 16.82 5.40
C SER A 252 13.48 16.32 6.16
N SER A 253 12.74 17.22 6.80
CA SER A 253 11.51 16.92 7.54
C SER A 253 10.40 16.25 6.70
N ASN A 254 10.43 16.44 5.38
CA ASN A 254 9.45 15.90 4.44
C ASN A 254 10.02 14.78 3.58
N PHE A 255 11.00 14.05 4.10
CA PHE A 255 11.62 12.95 3.37
C PHE A 255 10.62 11.82 3.07
N GLY A 256 10.56 11.41 1.82
CA GLY A 256 9.52 10.49 1.30
C GLY A 256 9.89 9.02 1.36
N ASN A 257 10.94 8.62 2.09
CA ASN A 257 11.36 7.23 2.24
C ASN A 257 11.40 6.45 0.89
N GLY A 258 10.80 5.28 0.81
CA GLY A 258 10.76 4.47 -0.41
C GLY A 258 10.09 5.14 -1.61
N ARG A 259 9.21 6.16 -1.41
CA ARG A 259 8.68 6.97 -2.53
C ARG A 259 9.78 7.83 -3.13
N TYR A 260 10.63 8.44 -2.29
CA TYR A 260 11.78 9.21 -2.74
C TYR A 260 12.77 8.33 -3.52
N ILE A 261 13.05 7.11 -3.03
CA ILE A 261 13.95 6.17 -3.73
C ILE A 261 13.42 5.80 -5.12
N ARG A 262 12.12 5.54 -5.27
CA ARG A 262 11.52 5.32 -6.59
C ARG A 262 11.68 6.51 -7.52
N ASN A 263 11.49 7.72 -7.01
CA ASN A 263 11.68 8.96 -7.78
C ASN A 263 13.14 9.16 -8.22
N ILE A 264 14.11 8.87 -7.35
CA ILE A 264 15.53 8.88 -7.71
C ILE A 264 15.78 7.88 -8.84
N PHE A 265 15.36 6.64 -8.68
CA PHE A 265 15.57 5.59 -9.69
C PHE A 265 15.00 6.00 -11.05
N GLN A 266 13.77 6.53 -11.09
CA GLN A 266 13.16 7.01 -12.34
C GLN A 266 13.98 8.14 -12.99
N LYS A 267 14.49 9.10 -12.20
CA LYS A 267 15.30 10.20 -12.71
C LYS A 267 16.65 9.69 -13.24
N ILE A 268 17.25 8.72 -12.56
CA ILE A 268 18.50 8.08 -13.01
C ILE A 268 18.26 7.38 -14.35
N LEU A 269 17.18 6.61 -14.49
CA LEU A 269 16.85 5.96 -15.77
C LEU A 269 16.68 6.96 -16.92
N ILE A 270 16.09 8.13 -16.66
CA ILE A 270 15.95 9.19 -17.67
C ILE A 270 17.32 9.74 -18.09
N GLU A 271 18.22 9.99 -17.14
CA GLU A 271 19.58 10.48 -17.48
C GLU A 271 20.40 9.37 -18.18
N HIS A 272 20.30 8.14 -17.72
CA HIS A 272 20.93 6.98 -18.33
C HIS A 272 20.51 6.81 -19.81
N SER A 273 19.20 6.84 -20.08
CA SER A 273 18.71 6.74 -21.48
C SER A 273 19.24 7.86 -22.37
N LYS A 274 19.34 9.10 -21.86
CA LYS A 274 19.92 10.22 -22.61
C LYS A 274 21.41 10.06 -22.88
N ASN A 275 22.13 9.49 -21.91
CA ASN A 275 23.57 9.23 -22.09
C ASN A 275 23.80 8.16 -23.16
N ILE A 276 23.00 7.09 -23.15
CA ILE A 276 23.04 6.05 -24.19
C ILE A 276 22.75 6.63 -25.58
N GLU A 277 21.72 7.47 -25.73
CA GLU A 277 21.42 8.13 -27.02
C GLU A 277 22.58 8.98 -27.55
N LYS A 278 23.33 9.65 -26.66
CA LYS A 278 24.50 10.46 -27.06
C LYS A 278 25.66 9.63 -27.62
N TYR A 279 25.77 8.37 -27.20
CA TYR A 279 26.85 7.49 -27.72
C TYR A 279 26.57 6.94 -29.10
N ASN A 280 25.47 7.35 -29.79
CA ASN A 280 25.07 6.92 -31.14
C ASN A 280 25.36 5.42 -31.33
N LEU A 281 24.78 4.60 -30.44
CA LEU A 281 24.87 3.16 -30.60
C LEU A 281 24.12 2.79 -31.86
N ASP A 282 24.86 2.44 -32.91
CA ASP A 282 24.31 1.88 -34.16
C ASP A 282 23.30 0.78 -33.76
N GLU A 283 22.10 0.81 -34.36
CA GLU A 283 20.98 -0.10 -34.04
C GLU A 283 21.35 -1.60 -34.11
N ASN A 284 22.54 -1.94 -34.60
CA ASN A 284 23.03 -3.30 -34.77
C ASN A 284 24.08 -3.78 -33.78
N ILE A 285 24.49 -2.96 -32.78
CA ILE A 285 25.47 -3.35 -31.76
C ILE A 285 24.85 -3.22 -30.37
N PHE A 286 23.86 -4.07 -30.07
CA PHE A 286 23.35 -4.23 -28.72
C PHE A 286 24.21 -5.25 -27.97
N PHE A 287 25.30 -4.79 -27.34
CA PHE A 287 25.84 -5.50 -26.19
C PHE A 287 24.99 -5.11 -24.98
N THR A 288 24.10 -6.02 -24.58
CA THR A 288 23.07 -5.81 -23.57
C THR A 288 23.63 -5.43 -22.21
N ASP A 289 24.85 -5.85 -21.89
CA ASP A 289 25.41 -5.69 -20.56
C ASP A 289 25.80 -4.23 -20.24
N ASP A 290 26.36 -3.51 -21.20
CA ASP A 290 26.75 -2.10 -21.01
C ASP A 290 25.54 -1.16 -20.99
N ILE A 291 24.48 -1.49 -21.72
CA ILE A 291 23.23 -0.69 -21.78
C ILE A 291 22.46 -0.80 -20.47
N LEU A 292 22.59 -1.89 -19.74
CA LEU A 292 21.89 -2.14 -18.49
C LEU A 292 22.70 -1.73 -17.25
N LEU A 293 23.90 -1.18 -17.43
CA LEU A 293 24.79 -0.76 -16.36
C LEU A 293 24.66 0.74 -16.06
N ILE A 294 24.13 1.08 -14.91
CA ILE A 294 24.07 2.46 -14.40
C ILE A 294 25.48 2.89 -13.95
N ASP A 295 26.01 3.95 -14.56
CA ASP A 295 27.30 4.52 -14.20
C ASP A 295 27.17 5.86 -13.47
N LYS A 296 28.28 6.35 -12.94
CA LYS A 296 28.37 7.62 -12.19
C LYS A 296 27.90 8.83 -12.98
N ASP A 297 28.00 8.81 -14.32
CA ASP A 297 27.60 9.91 -15.19
C ASP A 297 26.07 10.01 -15.32
N ASP A 298 25.34 8.95 -14.97
CA ASP A 298 23.88 8.94 -14.90
C ASP A 298 23.36 9.60 -13.62
N ILE A 299 24.24 9.81 -12.63
CA ILE A 299 23.89 10.36 -11.32
C ILE A 299 24.14 11.87 -11.28
N ASN A 300 23.11 12.63 -11.64
CA ASN A 300 23.14 14.10 -11.58
C ASN A 300 22.71 14.56 -10.17
N TYR A 301 23.69 14.96 -9.36
CA TYR A 301 23.49 15.34 -7.96
C TYR A 301 22.48 16.47 -7.76
N GLU A 302 22.56 17.53 -8.58
CA GLU A 302 21.68 18.71 -8.44
C GLU A 302 20.20 18.41 -8.75
N LYS A 303 19.96 17.46 -9.65
CA LYS A 303 18.61 17.04 -10.03
C LYS A 303 17.99 16.04 -9.04
N LEU A 304 18.80 15.33 -8.28
CA LEU A 304 18.38 14.22 -7.46
C LEU A 304 18.20 14.59 -5.99
N ILE A 305 18.97 15.58 -5.49
CA ILE A 305 18.89 15.98 -4.09
C ILE A 305 17.49 16.56 -3.77
N PHE A 306 16.91 16.10 -2.68
CA PHE A 306 15.69 16.66 -2.15
C PHE A 306 16.03 17.83 -1.23
N GLU A 307 16.06 19.03 -1.78
CA GLU A 307 16.00 20.25 -0.99
C GLU A 307 14.53 20.48 -0.62
N GLY A 308 14.20 20.31 0.64
CA GLY A 308 12.90 20.68 1.19
C GLY A 308 12.69 22.19 1.03
N LYS A 309 12.36 22.63 -0.17
CA LYS A 309 11.87 23.99 -0.38
C LYS A 309 10.47 24.05 0.20
N ASP A 310 10.30 24.97 1.15
CA ASP A 310 9.00 25.47 1.56
C ASP A 310 8.07 25.55 0.35
N SER A 311 6.91 24.92 0.47
CA SER A 311 5.84 24.95 -0.53
C SER A 311 5.16 26.35 -0.57
N LYS A 312 5.94 27.37 -0.90
CA LYS A 312 5.46 28.68 -1.28
C LYS A 312 5.95 28.99 -2.69
N LYS A 313 5.00 28.99 -3.62
CA LYS A 313 5.05 29.34 -5.04
C LYS A 313 5.16 28.15 -6.00
N ILE A 314 4.06 27.54 -6.32
CA ILE A 314 3.65 27.31 -7.70
C ILE A 314 2.17 27.69 -7.75
N GLY A 315 1.91 28.94 -8.11
CA GLY A 315 0.64 29.33 -8.67
C GLY A 315 0.68 28.98 -10.17
N PHE A 316 -0.29 28.19 -10.56
CA PHE A 316 -0.97 28.25 -11.88
C PHE A 316 -2.33 27.62 -11.67
#